data_d8c39d757c72080fc560e7d49ee2e7f1
#
_entry.id   d8c39d757c72080fc560e7d49ee2e7f1
#
_cell.length_a   1.000
_cell.length_b   1.000
_cell.length_c   1.000
_cell.angle_alpha   90.00
_cell.angle_beta   90.00
_cell.angle_gamma   90.00
#
_symmetry.space_group_name_H-M   'P 1'
#
loop_
_entity.id
_entity.type
_entity.pdbx_description
1 polymer ?
#
loop_
_entity_poly.entity_id
_entity_poly.type
_entity_poly.pdbx_seq_one_letter_code
_entity_poly.pdbx_strand_id
1 'polypeptide(L)'
;MFVPISQIENLAQFKKEIFNGKIYVFEKSKITSHLVDQIKKKIGIDYSGELEKLHHFSNCEEMSTYLVANLKNTEIFKNLFYEFLNSINFLQGESYWDKFVVRVAPAINKFKYREASRIGVHRDTWGTNIHQQINWWAPISSIEETNTMVFFPDYFDRPVKNSSGSWDLNIYLENRKKGDFSYPSAPELLEKLPDNVRILPVTIKPGEILCFSGSHLHSSSKHKSENTRFSYEIRTVCQDDLDSKNEAPNIDCKLKWQFPKIFRNMKDNSPMKITS
;
A
#
# COMPACT_ATOMS: atom_id res chain seq x y z
N MET A 1 15.19 -3.58 -9.72
CA MET A 1 14.76 -2.96 -10.99
C MET A 1 13.28 -3.27 -11.16
N PHE A 2 12.48 -2.29 -11.55
CA PHE A 2 11.06 -2.48 -11.87
C PHE A 2 10.92 -3.16 -13.23
N VAL A 3 10.00 -4.13 -13.33
CA VAL A 3 9.77 -4.90 -14.56
C VAL A 3 8.43 -4.47 -15.16
N PRO A 4 8.41 -3.84 -16.34
CA PRO A 4 7.17 -3.48 -17.01
C PRO A 4 6.43 -4.74 -17.49
N ILE A 5 5.10 -4.72 -17.39
CA ILE A 5 4.23 -5.81 -17.80
C ILE A 5 2.85 -5.26 -18.20
N SER A 6 2.21 -5.83 -19.20
CA SER A 6 0.85 -5.46 -19.59
C SER A 6 -0.20 -6.49 -19.14
N GLN A 7 0.18 -7.77 -19.08
CA GLN A 7 -0.70 -8.88 -18.75
C GLN A 7 0.07 -10.03 -18.12
N ILE A 8 -0.58 -10.82 -17.28
CA ILE A 8 -0.01 -12.02 -16.64
C ILE A 8 -0.27 -13.22 -17.57
N GLU A 9 0.79 -13.81 -18.12
CA GLU A 9 0.70 -15.01 -18.95
C GLU A 9 0.59 -16.28 -18.10
N ASN A 10 1.34 -16.35 -16.98
CA ASN A 10 1.31 -17.46 -16.05
C ASN A 10 1.23 -16.93 -14.62
N LEU A 11 0.07 -17.07 -13.99
CA LEU A 11 -0.19 -16.53 -12.66
C LEU A 11 0.68 -17.17 -11.57
N ALA A 12 0.90 -18.49 -11.62
CA ALA A 12 1.71 -19.17 -10.62
C ALA A 12 3.17 -18.70 -10.68
N GLN A 13 3.75 -18.57 -11.88
CA GLN A 13 5.10 -18.05 -12.06
C GLN A 13 5.20 -16.58 -11.63
N PHE A 14 4.22 -15.75 -12.00
CA PHE A 14 4.16 -14.34 -11.62
C PHE A 14 4.17 -14.16 -10.08
N LYS A 15 3.32 -14.90 -9.37
CA LYS A 15 3.25 -14.87 -7.90
C LYS A 15 4.55 -15.35 -7.26
N LYS A 16 5.12 -16.47 -7.76
CA LYS A 16 6.42 -16.97 -7.30
C LYS A 16 7.53 -15.91 -7.43
N GLU A 17 7.55 -15.18 -8.54
CA GLU A 17 8.54 -14.12 -8.77
C GLU A 17 8.34 -12.94 -7.82
N ILE A 18 7.10 -12.53 -7.57
CA ILE A 18 6.77 -11.47 -6.58
C ILE A 18 7.24 -11.89 -5.18
N PHE A 19 6.94 -13.11 -4.76
CA PHE A 19 7.34 -13.63 -3.45
C PHE A 19 8.86 -13.86 -3.32
N ASN A 20 9.57 -13.91 -4.44
CA ASN A 20 11.04 -13.89 -4.50
C ASN A 20 11.64 -12.49 -4.70
N GLY A 21 10.84 -11.43 -4.50
CA GLY A 21 11.31 -10.05 -4.46
C GLY A 21 11.29 -9.30 -5.79
N LYS A 22 10.65 -9.83 -6.83
CA LYS A 22 10.46 -9.11 -8.08
C LYS A 22 9.35 -8.05 -7.91
N ILE A 23 9.56 -6.89 -8.50
CA ILE A 23 8.60 -5.78 -8.48
C ILE A 23 8.15 -5.53 -9.91
N TYR A 24 6.85 -5.59 -10.14
CA TYR A 24 6.24 -5.34 -11.45
C TYR A 24 5.61 -3.97 -11.54
N VAL A 25 5.60 -3.40 -12.73
CA VAL A 25 4.85 -2.19 -13.07
C VAL A 25 3.91 -2.54 -14.22
N PHE A 26 2.62 -2.56 -13.92
CA PHE A 26 1.60 -2.70 -14.97
C PHE A 26 1.48 -1.40 -15.74
N GLU A 27 1.51 -1.53 -17.06
CA GLU A 27 1.36 -0.41 -17.96
C GLU A 27 -0.03 0.23 -17.84
N LYS A 28 -0.08 1.52 -18.13
CA LYS A 28 -1.32 2.28 -18.16
C LYS A 28 -2.32 1.67 -19.14
N SER A 29 -3.55 1.45 -18.68
CA SER A 29 -4.68 0.97 -19.48
C SER A 29 -5.83 1.97 -19.47
N LYS A 30 -6.89 1.68 -20.28
CA LYS A 30 -8.13 2.46 -20.22
C LYS A 30 -8.82 2.35 -18.85
N ILE A 31 -8.79 1.16 -18.23
CA ILE A 31 -9.39 0.92 -16.89
C ILE A 31 -8.65 1.70 -15.83
N THR A 32 -7.31 1.61 -15.80
CA THR A 32 -6.50 2.31 -14.79
C THR A 32 -6.53 3.81 -14.96
N SER A 33 -6.61 4.30 -16.20
CA SER A 33 -6.83 5.73 -16.49
C SER A 33 -8.18 6.19 -15.95
N HIS A 34 -9.24 5.42 -16.21
CA HIS A 34 -10.58 5.73 -15.71
C HIS A 34 -10.65 5.72 -14.18
N LEU A 35 -9.96 4.78 -13.52
CA LEU A 35 -9.86 4.76 -12.05
C LEU A 35 -9.23 6.05 -11.52
N VAL A 36 -8.10 6.48 -12.09
CA VAL A 36 -7.44 7.74 -11.71
C VAL A 36 -8.38 8.94 -11.93
N ASP A 37 -9.09 8.98 -13.05
CA ASP A 37 -10.02 10.07 -13.37
C ASP A 37 -11.21 10.11 -12.40
N GLN A 38 -11.78 8.95 -12.03
CA GLN A 38 -12.85 8.88 -11.03
C GLN A 38 -12.37 9.31 -9.63
N ILE A 39 -11.15 8.95 -9.22
CA ILE A 39 -10.58 9.42 -7.96
C ILE A 39 -10.40 10.94 -8.01
N LYS A 40 -9.79 11.48 -9.07
CA LYS A 40 -9.62 12.93 -9.24
C LYS A 40 -10.94 13.67 -9.25
N LYS A 41 -11.95 13.16 -9.96
CA LYS A 41 -13.30 13.73 -9.98
C LYS A 41 -13.91 13.77 -8.57
N LYS A 42 -13.75 12.70 -7.80
CA LYS A 42 -14.28 12.63 -6.44
C LYS A 42 -13.54 13.58 -5.49
N ILE A 43 -12.24 13.71 -5.61
CA ILE A 43 -11.44 14.71 -4.88
C ILE A 43 -11.89 16.12 -5.29
N GLY A 44 -12.08 16.38 -6.59
CA GLY A 44 -12.48 17.68 -7.10
C GLY A 44 -13.87 18.16 -6.65
N ILE A 45 -14.77 17.23 -6.27
CA ILE A 45 -16.06 17.56 -5.64
C ILE A 45 -15.82 18.18 -4.25
N ASP A 46 -14.85 17.64 -3.52
CA ASP A 46 -14.54 18.01 -2.14
C ASP A 46 -13.45 19.11 -2.06
N TYR A 47 -12.67 19.27 -3.16
CA TYR A 47 -11.56 20.22 -3.25
C TYR A 47 -11.38 20.75 -4.68
N SER A 48 -11.59 22.05 -4.87
CA SER A 48 -11.59 22.72 -6.18
C SER A 48 -10.24 23.31 -6.60
N GLY A 49 -9.21 23.22 -5.76
CA GLY A 49 -7.86 23.74 -6.04
C GLY A 49 -6.98 22.76 -6.83
N GLU A 50 -5.74 23.17 -7.08
CA GLU A 50 -4.71 22.27 -7.60
C GLU A 50 -4.34 21.21 -6.54
N LEU A 51 -4.58 19.94 -6.83
CA LEU A 51 -4.38 18.84 -5.88
C LEU A 51 -2.97 18.85 -5.28
N GLU A 52 -1.96 19.07 -6.09
CA GLU A 52 -0.57 19.09 -5.69
C GLU A 52 -0.24 20.24 -4.73
N LYS A 53 -1.08 21.28 -4.67
CA LYS A 53 -0.93 22.47 -3.82
C LYS A 53 -1.79 22.44 -2.56
N LEU A 54 -2.40 21.31 -2.22
CA LEU A 54 -3.24 21.16 -1.01
C LEU A 54 -2.56 21.70 0.26
N HIS A 55 -1.26 21.54 0.38
CA HIS A 55 -0.48 22.00 1.54
C HIS A 55 -0.40 23.53 1.69
N HIS A 56 -0.79 24.32 0.69
CA HIS A 56 -0.86 25.79 0.78
C HIS A 56 -2.11 26.27 1.53
N PHE A 57 -3.11 25.43 1.72
CA PHE A 57 -4.32 25.82 2.44
C PHE A 57 -4.10 25.77 3.95
N SER A 58 -4.64 26.76 4.67
CA SER A 58 -4.52 26.85 6.12
C SER A 58 -5.13 25.66 6.87
N ASN A 59 -6.15 25.02 6.29
CA ASN A 59 -6.86 23.85 6.80
C ASN A 59 -6.45 22.55 6.11
N CYS A 60 -5.24 22.49 5.55
CA CYS A 60 -4.79 21.35 4.74
C CYS A 60 -4.77 20.01 5.53
N GLU A 61 -4.57 20.03 6.86
CA GLU A 61 -4.62 18.82 7.69
C GLU A 61 -6.04 18.27 7.77
N GLU A 62 -7.03 19.13 8.02
CA GLU A 62 -8.45 18.75 8.05
C GLU A 62 -8.90 18.21 6.70
N MET A 63 -8.56 18.93 5.62
CA MET A 63 -8.88 18.52 4.25
C MET A 63 -8.23 17.16 3.90
N SER A 64 -6.97 16.96 4.26
CA SER A 64 -6.28 15.68 4.01
C SER A 64 -6.97 14.53 4.76
N THR A 65 -7.31 14.74 6.03
CA THR A 65 -8.01 13.75 6.85
C THR A 65 -9.39 13.45 6.30
N TYR A 66 -10.14 14.49 5.92
CA TYR A 66 -11.45 14.36 5.29
C TYR A 66 -11.38 13.56 3.98
N LEU A 67 -10.46 13.90 3.08
CA LEU A 67 -10.29 13.21 1.80
C LEU A 67 -9.94 11.73 2.01
N VAL A 68 -8.98 11.42 2.88
CA VAL A 68 -8.61 10.03 3.18
C VAL A 68 -9.80 9.24 3.72
N ALA A 69 -10.60 9.83 4.62
CA ALA A 69 -11.77 9.16 5.19
C ALA A 69 -12.87 8.91 4.15
N ASN A 70 -13.20 9.92 3.34
CA ASN A 70 -14.31 9.86 2.39
C ASN A 70 -14.01 9.09 1.11
N LEU A 71 -12.73 8.97 0.73
CA LEU A 71 -12.32 8.21 -0.46
C LEU A 71 -12.06 6.74 -0.15
N LYS A 72 -11.95 6.38 1.12
CA LYS A 72 -11.67 5.01 1.55
C LYS A 72 -12.81 4.06 1.17
N ASN A 73 -12.45 2.93 0.56
CA ASN A 73 -13.39 1.88 0.16
C ASN A 73 -14.55 2.36 -0.73
N THR A 74 -14.38 3.45 -1.47
CA THR A 74 -15.38 3.90 -2.44
C THR A 74 -15.66 2.77 -3.44
N GLU A 75 -16.91 2.39 -3.59
CA GLU A 75 -17.32 1.21 -4.34
C GLU A 75 -16.87 1.27 -5.80
N ILE A 76 -17.05 2.40 -6.48
CA ILE A 76 -16.61 2.57 -7.86
C ILE A 76 -15.10 2.35 -8.03
N PHE A 77 -14.27 2.72 -7.03
CA PHE A 77 -12.83 2.51 -7.11
C PHE A 77 -12.48 1.03 -6.99
N LYS A 78 -13.16 0.33 -6.07
CA LYS A 78 -12.99 -1.11 -5.89
C LYS A 78 -13.44 -1.87 -7.13
N ASN A 79 -14.56 -1.50 -7.73
CA ASN A 79 -15.07 -2.14 -8.94
C ASN A 79 -14.11 -1.96 -10.12
N LEU A 80 -13.61 -0.76 -10.36
CA LEU A 80 -12.61 -0.50 -11.41
C LEU A 80 -11.28 -1.21 -11.13
N PHE A 81 -10.88 -1.32 -9.87
CA PHE A 81 -9.69 -2.10 -9.51
C PHE A 81 -9.92 -3.62 -9.72
N TYR A 82 -11.11 -4.13 -9.41
CA TYR A 82 -11.49 -5.51 -9.72
C TYR A 82 -11.46 -5.79 -11.23
N GLU A 83 -12.02 -4.89 -12.04
CA GLU A 83 -11.96 -4.97 -13.51
C GLU A 83 -10.52 -4.97 -14.01
N PHE A 84 -9.65 -4.13 -13.43
CA PHE A 84 -8.21 -4.15 -13.74
C PHE A 84 -7.59 -5.51 -13.43
N LEU A 85 -7.76 -6.05 -12.21
CA LEU A 85 -7.23 -7.36 -11.83
C LEU A 85 -7.71 -8.48 -12.75
N ASN A 86 -8.97 -8.43 -13.17
CA ASN A 86 -9.54 -9.39 -14.13
C ASN A 86 -8.90 -9.23 -15.52
N SER A 87 -8.72 -8.00 -15.99
CA SER A 87 -8.15 -7.70 -17.30
C SER A 87 -6.69 -8.15 -17.46
N ILE A 88 -5.94 -8.23 -16.38
CA ILE A 88 -4.55 -8.69 -16.36
C ILE A 88 -4.41 -10.19 -16.05
N ASN A 89 -5.49 -10.96 -16.00
CA ASN A 89 -5.54 -12.39 -15.66
C ASN A 89 -5.08 -12.73 -14.22
N PHE A 90 -5.24 -11.80 -13.26
CA PHE A 90 -4.90 -12.06 -11.87
C PHE A 90 -5.96 -12.89 -11.14
N LEU A 91 -7.25 -12.72 -11.49
CA LEU A 91 -8.39 -13.35 -10.82
C LEU A 91 -8.71 -14.74 -11.43
N GLN A 92 -7.95 -15.77 -11.05
CA GLN A 92 -8.17 -17.15 -11.50
C GLN A 92 -8.80 -18.07 -10.44
N GLY A 93 -8.93 -17.58 -9.17
CA GLY A 93 -9.49 -18.33 -8.05
C GLY A 93 -10.07 -17.42 -7.01
N GLU A 94 -10.32 -17.98 -5.81
CA GLU A 94 -10.81 -17.21 -4.68
C GLU A 94 -9.74 -16.22 -4.22
N SER A 95 -10.13 -14.96 -4.14
CA SER A 95 -9.21 -13.85 -3.85
C SER A 95 -9.82 -12.89 -2.85
N TYR A 96 -8.96 -12.33 -2.03
CA TYR A 96 -9.31 -11.40 -0.97
C TYR A 96 -8.56 -10.09 -1.17
N TRP A 97 -9.16 -9.01 -0.72
CA TRP A 97 -8.54 -7.70 -0.64
C TRP A 97 -8.74 -7.06 0.74
N ASP A 98 -7.91 -6.11 1.06
CA ASP A 98 -8.14 -5.26 2.21
C ASP A 98 -8.88 -3.96 1.81
N LYS A 99 -8.53 -2.86 2.45
CA LYS A 99 -9.16 -1.56 2.19
C LYS A 99 -8.50 -0.88 0.99
N PHE A 100 -9.31 -0.40 0.04
CA PHE A 100 -8.85 0.59 -0.94
C PHE A 100 -8.62 1.91 -0.22
N VAL A 101 -7.39 2.37 -0.17
CA VAL A 101 -6.99 3.58 0.56
C VAL A 101 -6.40 4.60 -0.40
N VAL A 102 -6.95 5.80 -0.38
CA VAL A 102 -6.30 6.96 -1.00
C VAL A 102 -5.41 7.62 0.05
N ARG A 103 -4.17 7.84 -0.30
CA ARG A 103 -3.16 8.50 0.54
C ARG A 103 -2.94 9.93 0.08
N VAL A 104 -2.91 10.84 1.04
CA VAL A 104 -2.52 12.23 0.85
C VAL A 104 -1.24 12.47 1.66
N ALA A 105 -0.16 12.78 0.98
CA ALA A 105 1.13 13.08 1.61
C ALA A 105 1.54 14.54 1.28
N PRO A 106 1.14 15.50 2.12
CA PRO A 106 1.43 16.91 1.87
C PRO A 106 2.93 17.23 1.90
N ALA A 107 3.33 18.30 1.20
CA ALA A 107 4.70 18.78 1.18
C ALA A 107 5.22 19.19 2.57
N ILE A 108 4.33 19.64 3.46
CA ILE A 108 4.65 20.09 4.82
C ILE A 108 4.55 18.93 5.81
N ASN A 109 5.62 18.71 6.56
CA ASN A 109 5.79 17.54 7.45
C ASN A 109 5.27 17.80 8.89
N LYS A 110 4.06 18.37 9.05
CA LYS A 110 3.53 18.78 10.37
C LYS A 110 2.22 18.13 10.78
N PHE A 111 1.86 16.97 10.19
CA PHE A 111 0.55 16.36 10.46
C PHE A 111 0.59 15.38 11.63
N LYS A 112 -0.44 15.46 12.49
CA LYS A 112 -0.66 14.53 13.61
C LYS A 112 -1.19 13.17 13.14
N TYR A 113 -1.85 13.11 11.99
CA TYR A 113 -2.50 11.91 11.48
C TYR A 113 -1.61 11.16 10.48
N ARG A 114 -1.34 9.90 10.76
CA ARG A 114 -0.44 9.05 9.98
C ARG A 114 -0.97 8.71 8.59
N GLU A 115 -2.29 8.64 8.41
CA GLU A 115 -2.90 8.42 7.09
C GLU A 115 -2.65 9.57 6.11
N ALA A 116 -2.46 10.79 6.64
CA ALA A 116 -2.09 11.97 5.87
C ALA A 116 -0.59 12.30 5.97
N SER A 117 0.22 11.44 6.63
CA SER A 117 1.65 11.66 6.84
C SER A 117 2.49 10.62 6.11
N ARG A 118 3.79 10.83 6.12
CA ARG A 118 4.75 9.86 5.58
C ARG A 118 4.80 8.62 6.43
N ILE A 119 4.91 7.49 5.76
CA ILE A 119 5.12 6.21 6.42
C ILE A 119 6.63 5.97 6.54
N GLY A 120 7.09 5.66 7.74
CA GLY A 120 8.47 5.28 8.02
C GLY A 120 8.87 3.96 7.36
N VAL A 121 10.11 3.54 7.56
CA VAL A 121 10.61 2.27 7.02
C VAL A 121 9.89 1.11 7.68
N HIS A 122 9.28 0.24 6.87
CA HIS A 122 8.51 -0.92 7.33
C HIS A 122 8.39 -2.01 6.27
N ARG A 123 7.90 -3.17 6.67
CA ARG A 123 7.30 -4.21 5.83
C ARG A 123 5.83 -4.32 6.21
N ASP A 124 4.95 -4.48 5.24
CA ASP A 124 3.52 -4.66 5.55
C ASP A 124 3.25 -5.96 6.30
N THR A 125 4.05 -6.98 6.04
CA THR A 125 3.98 -8.27 6.76
C THR A 125 4.24 -8.15 8.25
N TRP A 126 4.93 -7.12 8.74
CA TRP A 126 5.08 -6.88 10.17
C TRP A 126 3.76 -6.60 10.89
N GLY A 127 2.77 -6.05 10.18
CA GLY A 127 1.46 -5.73 10.75
C GLY A 127 0.39 -6.79 10.52
N THR A 128 0.59 -7.70 9.58
CA THR A 128 -0.41 -8.73 9.21
C THR A 128 0.04 -10.16 9.52
N ASN A 129 1.34 -10.41 9.44
CA ASN A 129 1.96 -11.75 9.44
C ASN A 129 1.36 -12.67 8.34
N ILE A 130 0.99 -12.08 7.19
CA ILE A 130 0.48 -12.79 6.02
C ILE A 130 1.46 -12.57 4.89
N HIS A 131 2.28 -13.60 4.60
CA HIS A 131 3.40 -13.51 3.67
C HIS A 131 2.98 -13.77 2.22
N GLN A 132 1.75 -14.23 1.98
CA GLN A 132 1.08 -14.34 0.68
C GLN A 132 0.50 -13.03 0.18
N GLN A 133 0.70 -11.94 0.93
CA GLN A 133 0.19 -10.62 0.61
C GLN A 133 0.92 -10.01 -0.58
N ILE A 134 0.15 -9.56 -1.57
CA ILE A 134 0.60 -8.79 -2.72
C ILE A 134 0.06 -7.37 -2.60
N ASN A 135 0.93 -6.40 -2.71
CA ASN A 135 0.62 -4.97 -2.60
C ASN A 135 0.50 -4.35 -3.99
N TRP A 136 -0.49 -3.50 -4.15
CA TRP A 136 -0.75 -2.70 -5.34
C TRP A 136 -0.73 -1.23 -4.94
N TRP A 137 0.09 -0.46 -5.63
CA TRP A 137 0.24 0.97 -5.34
C TRP A 137 0.34 1.76 -6.66
N ALA A 138 -0.32 2.92 -6.70
CA ALA A 138 -0.23 3.79 -7.85
C ALA A 138 -0.37 5.27 -7.48
N PRO A 139 0.31 6.18 -8.20
CA PRO A 139 0.09 7.61 -8.05
C PRO A 139 -1.20 8.05 -8.74
N ILE A 140 -1.87 9.05 -8.17
CA ILE A 140 -3.04 9.73 -8.74
C ILE A 140 -2.60 11.00 -9.47
N SER A 141 -1.56 11.67 -8.95
CA SER A 141 -0.91 12.83 -9.56
C SER A 141 0.53 12.51 -9.94
N SER A 142 1.18 13.38 -10.68
CA SER A 142 2.61 13.24 -11.01
C SER A 142 3.44 13.19 -9.73
N ILE A 143 4.45 12.34 -9.73
CA ILE A 143 5.35 12.13 -8.59
C ILE A 143 6.79 12.42 -8.99
N GLU A 144 7.60 12.77 -7.99
CA GLU A 144 9.04 13.00 -8.10
C GLU A 144 9.77 12.00 -7.20
N GLU A 145 11.03 11.71 -7.48
CA GLU A 145 11.87 10.82 -6.65
C GLU A 145 11.93 11.26 -5.18
N THR A 146 11.79 12.56 -4.94
CA THR A 146 11.78 13.16 -3.60
C THR A 146 10.42 13.12 -2.92
N ASN A 147 9.35 12.75 -3.64
CA ASN A 147 7.97 12.68 -3.12
C ASN A 147 7.26 11.39 -3.56
N THR A 148 7.85 10.26 -3.34
CA THR A 148 7.30 8.97 -3.73
C THR A 148 7.47 7.92 -2.63
N MET A 149 7.15 6.69 -2.95
CA MET A 149 7.55 5.52 -2.19
C MET A 149 8.96 5.09 -2.61
N VAL A 150 9.75 4.58 -1.67
CA VAL A 150 11.09 4.06 -1.93
C VAL A 150 11.22 2.65 -1.39
N PHE A 151 11.97 1.81 -2.09
CA PHE A 151 12.38 0.49 -1.63
C PHE A 151 13.81 0.48 -1.16
N PHE A 152 14.11 -0.50 -0.29
CA PHE A 152 15.44 -0.85 0.17
C PHE A 152 15.79 -2.26 -0.36
N PRO A 153 16.18 -2.39 -1.64
CA PRO A 153 16.27 -3.69 -2.31
C PRO A 153 17.26 -4.66 -1.66
N ASP A 154 18.33 -4.15 -1.05
CA ASP A 154 19.34 -4.98 -0.36
C ASP A 154 18.84 -5.59 0.96
N TYR A 155 17.60 -5.26 1.35
CA TYR A 155 16.96 -5.74 2.57
C TYR A 155 15.75 -6.64 2.30
N PHE A 156 15.52 -7.08 1.09
CA PHE A 156 14.43 -8.02 0.82
C PHE A 156 14.60 -9.32 1.61
N ASP A 157 15.81 -9.85 1.64
CA ASP A 157 16.22 -11.09 2.33
C ASP A 157 17.10 -10.86 3.57
N ARG A 158 17.28 -9.60 3.98
CA ARG A 158 18.10 -9.22 5.12
C ARG A 158 17.24 -8.74 6.27
N PRO A 159 17.35 -9.31 7.50
CA PRO A 159 16.55 -8.88 8.64
C PRO A 159 16.96 -7.51 9.16
N VAL A 160 15.98 -6.81 9.76
CA VAL A 160 16.18 -5.57 10.50
C VAL A 160 15.45 -5.65 11.84
N LYS A 161 15.93 -4.93 12.85
CA LYS A 161 15.26 -4.87 14.14
C LYS A 161 13.99 -4.02 14.02
N ASN A 162 12.87 -4.59 14.43
CA ASN A 162 11.55 -3.96 14.34
C ASN A 162 10.68 -4.29 15.55
N SER A 163 9.59 -3.56 15.72
CA SER A 163 8.68 -3.67 16.87
C SER A 163 7.54 -4.69 16.66
N SER A 164 7.55 -5.52 15.62
CA SER A 164 6.45 -6.46 15.33
C SER A 164 6.18 -7.46 16.47
N GLY A 165 7.20 -7.82 17.24
CA GLY A 165 7.04 -8.74 18.38
C GLY A 165 6.27 -8.18 19.58
N SER A 166 6.10 -6.87 19.68
CA SER A 166 5.40 -6.17 20.76
C SER A 166 4.19 -5.38 20.29
N TRP A 167 3.96 -5.27 18.98
CA TRP A 167 2.83 -4.54 18.42
C TRP A 167 1.56 -5.42 18.38
N ASP A 168 0.41 -4.82 18.69
CA ASP A 168 -0.88 -5.51 18.69
C ASP A 168 -1.95 -4.69 17.98
N LEU A 169 -2.59 -5.29 16.96
CA LEU A 169 -3.63 -4.66 16.18
C LEU A 169 -4.87 -4.33 17.03
N ASN A 170 -5.22 -5.15 18.03
CA ASN A 170 -6.40 -4.90 18.85
C ASN A 170 -6.17 -3.68 19.74
N ILE A 171 -4.97 -3.56 20.35
CA ILE A 171 -4.59 -2.37 21.12
C ILE A 171 -4.64 -1.13 20.23
N TYR A 172 -4.08 -1.20 19.02
CA TYR A 172 -4.17 -0.11 18.05
C TYR A 172 -5.63 0.29 17.76
N LEU A 173 -6.50 -0.67 17.46
CA LEU A 173 -7.91 -0.40 17.14
C LEU A 173 -8.69 0.16 18.34
N GLU A 174 -8.41 -0.33 19.54
CA GLU A 174 -9.03 0.19 20.78
C GLU A 174 -8.61 1.64 21.06
N ASN A 175 -7.32 1.93 20.95
CA ASN A 175 -6.81 3.30 21.14
C ASN A 175 -7.42 4.26 20.11
N ARG A 176 -7.51 3.84 18.85
CA ARG A 176 -8.15 4.64 17.79
C ARG A 176 -9.63 4.94 18.09
N LYS A 177 -10.40 3.95 18.61
CA LYS A 177 -11.79 4.18 19.02
C LYS A 177 -11.90 5.19 20.15
N LYS A 178 -10.92 5.27 21.04
CA LYS A 178 -10.84 6.24 22.14
C LYS A 178 -10.28 7.60 21.74
N GLY A 179 -9.88 7.79 20.46
CA GLY A 179 -9.21 9.00 19.98
C GLY A 179 -7.75 9.11 20.46
N ASP A 180 -7.16 8.03 20.95
CA ASP A 180 -5.75 7.99 21.33
C ASP A 180 -4.90 7.55 20.13
N PHE A 181 -4.01 8.44 19.70
CA PHE A 181 -3.10 8.26 18.57
C PHE A 181 -1.65 8.00 19.00
N SER A 182 -1.42 7.76 20.28
CA SER A 182 -0.06 7.52 20.82
C SER A 182 0.49 6.15 20.44
N TYR A 183 -0.39 5.14 20.26
CA TYR A 183 0.02 3.80 19.86
C TYR A 183 0.30 3.74 18.35
N PRO A 184 1.43 3.16 17.90
CA PRO A 184 1.81 3.12 16.48
C PRO A 184 0.75 2.40 15.63
N SER A 185 0.43 2.94 14.46
CA SER A 185 -0.55 2.33 13.54
C SER A 185 -0.02 1.09 12.81
N ALA A 186 1.27 0.82 12.87
CA ALA A 186 1.95 -0.37 12.38
C ALA A 186 3.25 -0.57 13.16
N PRO A 187 3.85 -1.77 13.13
CA PRO A 187 5.20 -1.98 13.63
C PRO A 187 6.20 -1.05 12.94
N GLU A 188 7.23 -0.67 13.66
CA GLU A 188 8.22 0.32 13.24
C GLU A 188 9.63 -0.25 13.29
N LEU A 189 10.52 0.31 12.49
CA LEU A 189 11.95 0.05 12.55
C LEU A 189 12.51 0.56 13.88
N LEU A 190 13.27 -0.26 14.59
CA LEU A 190 13.86 0.09 15.89
C LEU A 190 15.29 0.63 15.79
N GLU A 191 15.98 0.38 14.67
CA GLU A 191 17.33 0.86 14.43
C GLU A 191 17.41 1.59 13.09
N LYS A 192 18.10 2.72 13.04
CA LYS A 192 18.31 3.46 11.79
C LYS A 192 19.11 2.60 10.81
N LEU A 193 18.67 2.58 9.55
CA LEU A 193 19.45 1.98 8.47
C LEU A 193 20.74 2.80 8.22
N PRO A 194 21.82 2.18 7.74
CA PRO A 194 23.04 2.88 7.36
C PRO A 194 22.77 4.04 6.39
N ASP A 195 23.52 5.13 6.49
CA ASP A 195 23.31 6.31 5.66
C ASP A 195 23.61 6.06 4.16
N ASN A 196 24.42 5.06 3.85
CA ASN A 196 24.78 4.66 2.49
C ASN A 196 23.91 3.51 1.94
N VAL A 197 22.75 3.24 2.54
CA VAL A 197 21.83 2.21 2.05
C VAL A 197 21.34 2.55 0.64
N ARG A 198 21.31 1.55 -0.23
CA ARG A 198 20.76 1.69 -1.57
C ARG A 198 19.24 1.91 -1.50
N ILE A 199 18.78 3.00 -2.09
CA ILE A 199 17.39 3.39 -2.17
C ILE A 199 16.94 3.33 -3.62
N LEU A 200 15.79 2.71 -3.88
CA LEU A 200 15.16 2.65 -5.19
C LEU A 200 13.84 3.43 -5.16
N PRO A 201 13.81 4.68 -5.65
CA PRO A 201 12.57 5.46 -5.72
C PRO A 201 11.63 4.90 -6.80
N VAL A 202 10.32 4.97 -6.52
CA VAL A 202 9.27 4.62 -7.47
C VAL A 202 8.98 5.83 -8.35
N THR A 203 9.18 5.68 -9.68
CA THR A 203 9.01 6.76 -10.68
C THR A 203 8.00 6.40 -11.75
N ILE A 204 6.88 5.80 -11.37
CA ILE A 204 5.80 5.44 -12.29
C ILE A 204 4.82 6.60 -12.48
N LYS A 205 4.03 6.55 -13.56
CA LYS A 205 3.09 7.60 -13.96
C LYS A 205 1.67 7.30 -13.48
N PRO A 206 0.80 8.30 -13.33
CA PRO A 206 -0.63 8.07 -13.09
C PRO A 206 -1.26 7.14 -14.14
N GLY A 207 -1.93 6.10 -13.66
CA GLY A 207 -2.48 5.03 -14.49
C GLY A 207 -1.58 3.80 -14.63
N GLU A 208 -0.28 3.88 -14.32
CA GLU A 208 0.56 2.70 -14.09
C GLU A 208 0.37 2.19 -12.67
N ILE A 209 0.47 0.88 -12.46
CA ILE A 209 0.27 0.25 -11.15
C ILE A 209 1.50 -0.58 -10.78
N LEU A 210 2.08 -0.27 -9.63
CA LEU A 210 3.15 -1.03 -9.02
C LEU A 210 2.57 -2.24 -8.28
N CYS A 211 3.21 -3.41 -8.45
CA CYS A 211 2.84 -4.67 -7.81
C CYS A 211 4.07 -5.32 -7.16
N PHE A 212 3.99 -5.63 -5.86
CA PHE A 212 5.12 -6.15 -5.09
C PHE A 212 4.67 -6.95 -3.86
N SER A 213 5.57 -7.77 -3.31
CA SER A 213 5.31 -8.49 -2.05
C SER A 213 5.28 -7.54 -0.85
N GLY A 214 4.34 -7.73 0.07
CA GLY A 214 4.30 -7.05 1.36
C GLY A 214 5.54 -7.26 2.25
N SER A 215 6.42 -8.20 1.87
CA SER A 215 7.71 -8.45 2.54
C SER A 215 8.83 -7.51 2.09
N HIS A 216 8.63 -6.63 1.11
CA HIS A 216 9.62 -5.61 0.78
C HIS A 216 9.75 -4.57 1.90
N LEU A 217 11.00 -4.26 2.26
CA LEU A 217 11.30 -3.12 3.10
C LEU A 217 11.13 -1.83 2.28
N HIS A 218 10.25 -0.94 2.70
CA HIS A 218 9.94 0.28 1.96
C HIS A 218 9.52 1.43 2.90
N SER A 219 9.47 2.64 2.37
CA SER A 219 9.00 3.83 3.09
C SER A 219 8.52 4.91 2.13
N SER A 220 7.98 5.99 2.67
CA SER A 220 7.93 7.26 1.92
C SER A 220 9.34 7.83 1.77
N SER A 221 9.65 8.45 0.62
CA SER A 221 10.91 9.19 0.41
C SER A 221 11.06 10.32 1.45
N LYS A 222 12.30 10.76 1.68
CA LYS A 222 12.57 11.99 2.43
C LYS A 222 12.10 13.17 1.57
N HIS A 223 10.98 13.71 1.91
CA HIS A 223 10.28 14.71 1.11
C HIS A 223 11.07 16.02 1.00
N LYS A 224 11.34 16.42 -0.23
CA LYS A 224 11.90 17.74 -0.58
C LYS A 224 11.08 18.39 -1.70
N SER A 225 10.00 17.78 -2.15
CA SER A 225 9.10 18.30 -3.17
C SER A 225 8.20 19.40 -2.60
N GLU A 226 7.86 20.36 -3.42
CA GLU A 226 6.87 21.40 -3.12
C GLU A 226 5.44 20.99 -3.49
N ASN A 227 5.23 19.70 -3.77
CA ASN A 227 3.95 19.17 -4.21
C ASN A 227 3.38 18.15 -3.21
N THR A 228 2.09 18.22 -2.93
CA THR A 228 1.36 17.17 -2.22
C THR A 228 1.23 15.95 -3.12
N ARG A 229 1.60 14.76 -2.60
CA ARG A 229 1.41 13.49 -3.31
C ARG A 229 0.05 12.90 -3.02
N PHE A 230 -0.64 12.51 -4.06
CA PHE A 230 -1.82 11.65 -4.00
C PHE A 230 -1.50 10.30 -4.61
N SER A 231 -1.80 9.24 -3.88
CA SER A 231 -1.63 7.85 -4.33
C SER A 231 -2.75 6.98 -3.79
N TYR A 232 -2.97 5.81 -4.37
CA TYR A 232 -3.85 4.81 -3.78
C TYR A 232 -3.10 3.50 -3.58
N GLU A 233 -3.60 2.70 -2.66
CA GLU A 233 -3.07 1.38 -2.35
C GLU A 233 -4.19 0.42 -1.97
N ILE A 234 -3.98 -0.85 -2.29
CA ILE A 234 -4.79 -1.98 -1.87
C ILE A 234 -3.90 -3.21 -1.81
N ARG A 235 -4.23 -4.15 -0.94
CA ARG A 235 -3.50 -5.41 -0.81
C ARG A 235 -4.42 -6.56 -1.16
N THR A 236 -3.86 -7.62 -1.76
CA THR A 236 -4.58 -8.83 -2.14
C THR A 236 -3.90 -10.06 -1.58
N VAL A 237 -4.71 -11.10 -1.35
CA VAL A 237 -4.28 -12.46 -0.99
C VAL A 237 -5.12 -13.44 -1.81
N CYS A 238 -4.50 -14.47 -2.40
CA CYS A 238 -5.21 -15.52 -3.10
C CYS A 238 -5.30 -16.78 -2.24
N GLN A 239 -6.45 -17.46 -2.25
CA GLN A 239 -6.65 -18.68 -1.47
C GLN A 239 -5.65 -19.79 -1.84
N ASP A 240 -5.41 -19.96 -3.14
CA ASP A 240 -4.48 -21.00 -3.63
C ASP A 240 -3.05 -20.81 -3.06
N ASP A 241 -2.62 -19.56 -2.83
CA ASP A 241 -1.31 -19.30 -2.23
C ASP A 241 -1.28 -19.65 -0.73
N LEU A 242 -2.40 -19.43 -0.02
CA LEU A 242 -2.55 -19.87 1.38
C LEU A 242 -2.49 -21.40 1.48
N ASP A 243 -3.25 -22.10 0.65
CA ASP A 243 -3.39 -23.55 0.66
C ASP A 243 -2.09 -24.25 0.26
N SER A 244 -1.37 -23.69 -0.72
CA SER A 244 -0.09 -24.23 -1.20
C SER A 244 1.13 -23.72 -0.45
N LYS A 245 0.95 -22.78 0.52
CA LYS A 245 2.05 -22.07 1.21
C LYS A 245 3.02 -21.42 0.24
N ASN A 246 2.51 -20.89 -0.88
CA ASN A 246 3.28 -20.11 -1.83
C ASN A 246 3.34 -18.66 -1.32
N GLU A 247 4.44 -18.31 -0.66
CA GLU A 247 4.59 -17.08 0.09
C GLU A 247 6.01 -16.52 0.04
N ALA A 248 6.13 -15.23 0.35
CA ALA A 248 7.44 -14.62 0.57
C ALA A 248 8.04 -15.14 1.89
N PRO A 249 9.37 -15.25 1.99
CA PRO A 249 10.00 -15.70 3.22
C PRO A 249 9.73 -14.72 4.38
N ASN A 250 9.46 -15.28 5.57
CA ASN A 250 9.45 -14.48 6.79
C ASN A 250 10.88 -14.20 7.23
N ILE A 251 11.38 -13.00 6.99
CA ILE A 251 12.75 -12.61 7.32
C ILE A 251 12.86 -12.13 8.78
N ASP A 252 11.89 -11.34 9.25
CA ASP A 252 12.02 -10.63 10.52
C ASP A 252 10.69 -10.26 11.19
N CYS A 253 9.55 -10.74 10.70
CA CYS A 253 8.27 -10.57 11.37
C CYS A 253 8.20 -11.46 12.62
N LYS A 254 7.94 -10.85 13.78
CA LYS A 254 7.87 -11.51 15.09
C LYS A 254 6.46 -11.55 15.66
N LEU A 255 5.43 -11.21 14.88
CA LEU A 255 4.05 -11.38 15.29
C LEU A 255 3.77 -12.86 15.58
N LYS A 256 3.08 -13.11 16.70
CA LYS A 256 2.72 -14.47 17.14
C LYS A 256 1.43 -15.00 16.48
N TRP A 257 0.68 -14.14 15.82
CA TRP A 257 -0.61 -14.43 15.16
C TRP A 257 -0.75 -13.70 13.86
N GLN A 258 -1.64 -14.19 13.03
CA GLN A 258 -2.01 -13.59 11.75
C GLN A 258 -3.29 -12.76 11.90
N PHE A 259 -3.45 -11.72 11.07
CA PHE A 259 -4.66 -10.91 11.04
C PHE A 259 -5.46 -11.06 9.74
N PRO A 260 -6.04 -12.26 9.47
CA PRO A 260 -6.77 -12.52 8.24
C PRO A 260 -8.04 -11.67 8.10
N LYS A 261 -8.67 -11.28 9.20
CA LYS A 261 -9.95 -10.54 9.22
C LYS A 261 -9.89 -9.16 8.56
N ILE A 262 -8.71 -8.61 8.31
CA ILE A 262 -8.59 -7.35 7.54
C ILE A 262 -8.83 -7.56 6.05
N PHE A 263 -8.68 -8.79 5.57
CA PHE A 263 -8.96 -9.17 4.20
C PHE A 263 -10.39 -9.68 4.05
N ARG A 264 -11.02 -9.28 2.96
CA ARG A 264 -12.39 -9.63 2.62
C ARG A 264 -12.44 -10.28 1.25
N ASN A 265 -13.25 -11.29 1.10
CA ASN A 265 -13.50 -11.94 -0.19
C ASN A 265 -13.98 -10.90 -1.21
N MET A 266 -13.42 -10.92 -2.42
CA MET A 266 -13.73 -9.94 -3.46
C MET A 266 -15.15 -10.06 -4.00
N LYS A 267 -15.79 -11.24 -3.88
CA LYS A 267 -17.14 -11.50 -4.44
C LYS A 267 -18.24 -11.22 -3.41
N ASP A 268 -18.11 -11.74 -2.20
CA ASP A 268 -19.19 -11.71 -1.20
C ASP A 268 -18.86 -10.89 0.06
N ASN A 269 -17.67 -10.29 0.11
CA ASN A 269 -17.18 -9.50 1.24
C ASN A 269 -17.07 -10.28 2.57
N SER A 270 -17.10 -11.61 2.55
CA SER A 270 -16.86 -12.43 3.74
C SER A 270 -15.42 -12.27 4.25
N PRO A 271 -15.17 -12.40 5.56
CA PRO A 271 -13.81 -12.32 6.09
C PRO A 271 -12.97 -13.51 5.63
N MET A 272 -11.70 -13.25 5.29
CA MET A 272 -10.74 -14.30 4.99
C MET A 272 -10.55 -15.21 6.21
N LYS A 273 -10.53 -16.51 5.98
CA LYS A 273 -10.22 -17.54 6.97
C LYS A 273 -8.93 -18.22 6.58
N ILE A 274 -8.04 -18.40 7.54
CA ILE A 274 -6.86 -19.25 7.37
C ILE A 274 -7.23 -20.59 8.01
N THR A 275 -7.27 -21.63 7.19
CA THR A 275 -7.40 -23.01 7.69
C THR A 275 -6.06 -23.40 8.31
N SER A 276 -6.07 -23.68 9.61
CA SER A 276 -4.91 -24.13 10.41
C SER A 276 -4.44 -25.51 9.97
#